data_2194d106ce5ffa674a9de20ed15e0192
#
_entry.id   2194d106ce5ffa674a9de20ed15e0192
#
_cell.length_a   1.000
_cell.length_b   1.000
_cell.length_c   1.000
_cell.angle_alpha   90.00
_cell.angle_beta   90.00
_cell.angle_gamma   90.00
#
_symmetry.space_group_name_H-M   'P 1'
#
loop_
_entity.id
_entity.type
_entity.pdbx_description
1 polymer ?
#
loop_
_entity_poly.entity_id
_entity_poly.type
_entity_poly.pdbx_seq_one_letter_code
_entity_poly.pdbx_strand_id
1 'polypeptide(L)'
;MPPSHELNHRRLLEYLKHTLDQYVESDYTIVYFHHGLNSRNKPSLGWLQSAYKEFDRRYKKNLKALYVVHPTSFIKVLWTLFKPLISHKFGKKVIYLNGLSELREHLKYDQLIVPPEVLRYDEKLRNLREGRSPPPAKMPPPRPPLPTQQFGVSLQYLKDKNQGELIPPVLRFTVTYLREKGLCTEGLFRRSASVHTIREIQRLYNQGKPVNFDDYGDIHVPAVILKTFLRELPQPLLTFRAYEQILGITSVESSLRLTRCRQILQSLPEHNRAVLSYLMGFLHEVSRECIFNRMNSSNLACVFGLNLIWPSQGASSLSALVPLNLFTELLIEYYEKVFSTPEAPEAHGELSTSTQGSSGTAGRAPPRRQ
;
A
#
# COMPACT_ATOMS: atom_id res chain seq x y z
N MET A 1 -11.59 12.72 -5.38
CA MET A 1 -10.77 13.16 -6.53
C MET A 1 -10.09 14.47 -6.19
N PRO A 2 -8.81 14.66 -6.53
CA PRO A 2 -8.11 15.95 -6.36
C PRO A 2 -8.74 17.04 -7.24
N PRO A 3 -8.44 18.34 -7.00
CA PRO A 3 -8.88 19.42 -7.84
C PRO A 3 -8.46 19.24 -9.30
N SER A 4 -9.27 19.71 -10.26
CA SER A 4 -9.04 19.48 -11.69
C SER A 4 -7.74 20.08 -12.24
N HIS A 5 -7.18 21.09 -11.57
CA HIS A 5 -5.91 21.71 -11.94
C HIS A 5 -4.69 20.87 -11.51
N GLU A 6 -4.86 19.98 -10.52
CA GLU A 6 -3.83 19.04 -10.07
C GLU A 6 -3.94 17.68 -10.76
N LEU A 7 -5.11 17.37 -11.32
CA LEU A 7 -5.39 16.07 -11.95
C LEU A 7 -5.06 16.11 -13.44
N ASN A 8 -4.02 15.40 -13.84
CA ASN A 8 -3.75 15.15 -15.25
C ASN A 8 -4.75 14.10 -15.78
N HIS A 9 -5.80 14.56 -16.45
CA HIS A 9 -6.87 13.72 -16.96
C HIS A 9 -6.41 12.67 -17.98
N ARG A 10 -5.33 12.94 -18.74
CA ARG A 10 -4.74 11.99 -19.67
C ARG A 10 -4.09 10.83 -18.92
N ARG A 11 -3.29 11.13 -17.90
CA ARG A 11 -2.68 10.10 -17.04
C ARG A 11 -3.74 9.30 -16.27
N LEU A 12 -4.82 9.95 -15.86
CA LEU A 12 -5.95 9.24 -15.23
C LEU A 12 -6.55 8.21 -16.18
N LEU A 13 -6.74 8.56 -17.45
CA LEU A 13 -7.29 7.63 -18.44
C LEU A 13 -6.33 6.47 -18.73
N GLU A 14 -5.05 6.77 -18.87
CA GLU A 14 -3.99 5.76 -19.05
C GLU A 14 -3.94 4.80 -17.84
N TYR A 15 -4.03 5.33 -16.63
CA TYR A 15 -4.09 4.53 -15.41
C TYR A 15 -5.34 3.63 -15.35
N LEU A 16 -6.52 4.17 -15.68
CA LEU A 16 -7.76 3.39 -15.72
C LEU A 16 -7.67 2.28 -16.77
N LYS A 17 -7.12 2.55 -17.95
CA LYS A 17 -6.90 1.53 -18.98
C LYS A 17 -5.95 0.45 -18.49
N HIS A 18 -4.79 0.83 -17.98
CA HIS A 18 -3.81 -0.11 -17.44
C HIS A 18 -4.39 -0.99 -16.33
N THR A 19 -5.19 -0.40 -15.44
CA THR A 19 -5.85 -1.16 -14.37
C THR A 19 -6.90 -2.12 -14.93
N LEU A 20 -7.73 -1.68 -15.86
CA LEU A 20 -8.80 -2.49 -16.42
C LEU A 20 -8.27 -3.57 -17.36
N ASP A 21 -7.15 -3.35 -18.07
CA ASP A 21 -6.53 -4.33 -18.95
C ASP A 21 -6.24 -5.68 -18.26
N GLN A 22 -6.06 -5.65 -16.94
CA GLN A 22 -5.85 -6.85 -16.15
C GLN A 22 -7.10 -7.71 -15.97
N TYR A 23 -8.29 -7.15 -16.21
CA TYR A 23 -9.58 -7.79 -15.89
C TYR A 23 -10.50 -7.94 -17.10
N VAL A 24 -10.28 -7.18 -18.18
CA VAL A 24 -11.24 -7.05 -19.28
C VAL A 24 -11.41 -8.31 -20.16
N GLU A 25 -10.52 -9.30 -20.03
CA GLU A 25 -10.66 -10.58 -20.76
C GLU A 25 -11.72 -11.51 -20.14
N SER A 26 -12.13 -11.24 -18.91
CA SER A 26 -13.20 -11.95 -18.20
C SER A 26 -14.32 -10.99 -17.78
N ASP A 27 -15.43 -11.54 -17.30
CA ASP A 27 -16.54 -10.76 -16.77
C ASP A 27 -16.11 -9.97 -15.53
N TYR A 28 -16.38 -8.68 -15.50
CA TYR A 28 -16.04 -7.81 -14.38
C TYR A 28 -17.15 -6.81 -14.08
N THR A 29 -17.09 -6.25 -12.88
CA THR A 29 -18.01 -5.23 -12.37
C THR A 29 -17.23 -4.06 -11.82
N ILE A 30 -17.69 -2.85 -12.06
CA ILE A 30 -17.11 -1.63 -11.53
C ILE A 30 -18.05 -1.05 -10.47
N VAL A 31 -17.52 -0.70 -9.33
CA VAL A 31 -18.19 0.08 -8.29
C VAL A 31 -17.58 1.46 -8.25
N TYR A 32 -18.36 2.48 -8.57
CA TYR A 32 -17.95 3.87 -8.55
C TYR A 32 -18.59 4.61 -7.38
N PHE A 33 -17.79 5.02 -6.41
CA PHE A 33 -18.23 5.86 -5.31
C PHE A 33 -18.21 7.31 -5.74
N HIS A 34 -19.40 7.89 -5.98
CA HIS A 34 -19.55 9.25 -6.51
C HIS A 34 -19.30 10.35 -5.47
N HIS A 35 -19.26 9.99 -4.17
CA HIS A 35 -18.98 10.94 -3.09
C HIS A 35 -17.67 11.71 -3.31
N GLY A 36 -17.70 13.03 -3.06
CA GLY A 36 -16.54 13.93 -3.20
C GLY A 36 -16.37 14.54 -4.59
N LEU A 37 -17.18 14.17 -5.59
CA LEU A 37 -17.18 14.85 -6.88
C LEU A 37 -17.95 16.18 -6.78
N ASN A 38 -17.30 17.27 -7.20
CA ASN A 38 -17.85 18.62 -7.17
C ASN A 38 -17.42 19.43 -8.40
N SER A 39 -17.82 20.71 -8.47
CA SER A 39 -17.50 21.56 -9.61
C SER A 39 -16.02 21.80 -9.85
N ARG A 40 -15.17 21.64 -8.81
CA ARG A 40 -13.71 21.87 -8.87
C ARG A 40 -12.92 20.67 -9.33
N ASN A 41 -13.47 19.45 -9.21
CA ASN A 41 -12.77 18.21 -9.54
C ASN A 41 -13.50 17.33 -10.56
N LYS A 42 -14.62 17.79 -11.12
CA LYS A 42 -15.34 17.08 -12.16
C LYS A 42 -14.56 17.06 -13.47
N PRO A 43 -14.49 15.94 -14.18
CA PRO A 43 -13.94 15.91 -15.53
C PRO A 43 -14.81 16.71 -16.51
N SER A 44 -14.19 17.23 -17.57
CA SER A 44 -14.92 17.88 -18.65
C SER A 44 -15.76 16.90 -19.46
N LEU A 45 -16.82 17.37 -20.10
CA LEU A 45 -17.64 16.55 -21.01
C LEU A 45 -16.80 15.97 -22.14
N GLY A 46 -15.89 16.77 -22.71
CA GLY A 46 -14.98 16.32 -23.77
C GLY A 46 -14.06 15.18 -23.32
N TRP A 47 -13.56 15.26 -22.09
CA TRP A 47 -12.75 14.17 -21.52
C TRP A 47 -13.58 12.89 -21.35
N LEU A 48 -14.80 12.99 -20.87
CA LEU A 48 -15.67 11.82 -20.71
C LEU A 48 -16.01 11.18 -22.08
N GLN A 49 -16.21 11.99 -23.12
CA GLN A 49 -16.39 11.47 -24.48
C GLN A 49 -15.14 10.77 -25.00
N SER A 50 -13.97 11.37 -24.81
CA SER A 50 -12.69 10.77 -25.19
C SER A 50 -12.45 9.48 -24.44
N ALA A 51 -12.67 9.46 -23.12
CA ALA A 51 -12.57 8.26 -22.31
C ALA A 51 -13.50 7.15 -22.80
N TYR A 52 -14.77 7.46 -23.09
CA TYR A 52 -15.72 6.47 -23.61
C TYR A 52 -15.31 5.91 -24.98
N LYS A 53 -14.68 6.72 -25.85
CA LYS A 53 -14.16 6.26 -27.15
C LYS A 53 -12.91 5.39 -26.99
N GLU A 54 -12.02 5.76 -26.07
CA GLU A 54 -10.79 5.03 -25.77
C GLU A 54 -11.04 3.63 -25.20
N PHE A 55 -12.10 3.46 -24.42
CA PHE A 55 -12.53 2.13 -23.98
C PHE A 55 -13.23 1.41 -25.15
N ASP A 56 -12.50 0.55 -25.83
CA ASP A 56 -12.98 -0.21 -26.97
C ASP A 56 -14.12 -1.20 -26.62
N ARG A 57 -14.52 -2.02 -27.60
CA ARG A 57 -15.58 -3.01 -27.42
C ARG A 57 -15.28 -4.02 -26.32
N ARG A 58 -14.01 -4.39 -26.11
CA ARG A 58 -13.54 -5.38 -25.13
C ARG A 58 -13.96 -4.97 -23.72
N TYR A 59 -13.63 -3.73 -23.32
CA TYR A 59 -14.01 -3.18 -22.02
C TYR A 59 -15.53 -3.13 -21.80
N LYS A 60 -16.27 -2.76 -22.83
CA LYS A 60 -17.74 -2.60 -22.75
C LYS A 60 -18.48 -3.92 -22.75
N LYS A 61 -17.97 -4.93 -23.49
CA LYS A 61 -18.59 -6.25 -23.62
C LYS A 61 -18.58 -7.01 -22.31
N ASN A 62 -17.42 -7.13 -21.69
CA ASN A 62 -17.21 -7.95 -20.51
C ASN A 62 -17.58 -7.25 -19.19
N LEU A 63 -17.83 -5.94 -19.21
CA LEU A 63 -18.44 -5.24 -18.08
C LEU A 63 -19.87 -5.76 -17.87
N LYS A 64 -20.15 -6.31 -16.67
CA LYS A 64 -21.51 -6.79 -16.30
C LYS A 64 -22.36 -5.68 -15.72
N ALA A 65 -21.81 -4.91 -14.80
CA ALA A 65 -22.48 -3.77 -14.17
C ALA A 65 -21.51 -2.66 -13.82
N LEU A 66 -21.99 -1.43 -13.87
CA LEU A 66 -21.35 -0.24 -13.32
C LEU A 66 -22.27 0.33 -12.22
N TYR A 67 -21.96 0.06 -10.97
CA TYR A 67 -22.70 0.59 -9.84
C TYR A 67 -22.20 1.99 -9.51
N VAL A 68 -23.09 2.98 -9.58
CA VAL A 68 -22.81 4.36 -9.17
C VAL A 68 -23.46 4.59 -7.82
N VAL A 69 -22.64 4.57 -6.78
CA VAL A 69 -23.09 4.72 -5.37
C VAL A 69 -23.13 6.19 -4.97
N HIS A 70 -24.18 6.60 -4.25
CA HIS A 70 -24.46 7.98 -3.82
C HIS A 70 -24.55 8.96 -5.01
N PRO A 71 -25.37 8.69 -6.05
CA PRO A 71 -25.48 9.56 -7.19
C PRO A 71 -26.05 10.91 -6.80
N THR A 72 -25.46 11.99 -7.30
CA THR A 72 -26.03 13.35 -7.19
C THR A 72 -26.93 13.65 -8.38
N SER A 73 -27.77 14.68 -8.27
CA SER A 73 -28.56 15.16 -9.40
C SER A 73 -27.67 15.53 -10.60
N PHE A 74 -26.47 16.02 -10.35
CA PHE A 74 -25.49 16.36 -11.37
C PHE A 74 -25.11 15.12 -12.23
N ILE A 75 -24.78 13.98 -11.62
CA ILE A 75 -24.38 12.77 -12.39
C ILE A 75 -25.57 12.22 -13.19
N LYS A 76 -26.80 12.34 -12.68
CA LYS A 76 -28.02 11.93 -13.39
C LYS A 76 -28.27 12.80 -14.62
N VAL A 77 -28.11 14.12 -14.49
CA VAL A 77 -28.22 15.08 -15.63
C VAL A 77 -27.10 14.82 -16.63
N LEU A 78 -25.88 14.67 -16.16
CA LEU A 78 -24.73 14.36 -17.01
C LEU A 78 -24.98 13.08 -17.84
N TRP A 79 -25.49 12.04 -17.21
CA TRP A 79 -25.83 10.79 -17.88
C TRP A 79 -26.90 10.99 -18.95
N THR A 80 -27.89 11.81 -18.69
CA THR A 80 -28.93 12.12 -19.68
C THR A 80 -28.34 12.78 -20.93
N LEU A 81 -27.36 13.69 -20.75
CA LEU A 81 -26.63 14.33 -21.84
C LEU A 81 -25.74 13.36 -22.62
N PHE A 82 -25.21 12.34 -21.95
CA PHE A 82 -24.37 11.32 -22.58
C PHE A 82 -25.15 10.18 -23.24
N LYS A 83 -26.40 9.98 -22.87
CA LYS A 83 -27.25 8.88 -23.35
C LYS A 83 -27.27 8.73 -24.88
N PRO A 84 -27.31 9.80 -25.69
CA PRO A 84 -27.24 9.71 -27.14
C PRO A 84 -25.89 9.22 -27.69
N LEU A 85 -24.81 9.38 -26.90
CA LEU A 85 -23.44 9.10 -27.32
C LEU A 85 -22.97 7.69 -26.94
N ILE A 86 -23.74 6.99 -26.09
CA ILE A 86 -23.41 5.67 -25.59
C ILE A 86 -24.38 4.61 -26.16
N SER A 87 -23.88 3.38 -26.27
CA SER A 87 -24.72 2.29 -26.73
C SER A 87 -25.85 1.97 -25.74
N HIS A 88 -27.04 1.65 -26.23
CA HIS A 88 -28.17 1.23 -25.39
C HIS A 88 -27.82 0.03 -24.49
N LYS A 89 -27.00 -0.91 -24.99
CA LYS A 89 -26.54 -2.07 -24.22
C LYS A 89 -25.66 -1.67 -23.04
N PHE A 90 -24.78 -0.69 -23.23
CA PHE A 90 -23.94 -0.17 -22.15
C PHE A 90 -24.77 0.62 -21.13
N GLY A 91 -25.73 1.41 -21.58
CA GLY A 91 -26.63 2.16 -20.70
C GLY A 91 -27.40 1.28 -19.71
N LYS A 92 -27.76 0.07 -20.11
CA LYS A 92 -28.45 -0.92 -19.23
C LYS A 92 -27.55 -1.48 -18.13
N LYS A 93 -26.24 -1.36 -18.26
CA LYS A 93 -25.27 -1.84 -17.26
C LYS A 93 -25.01 -0.83 -16.13
N VAL A 94 -25.48 0.41 -16.28
CA VAL A 94 -25.31 1.46 -15.27
C VAL A 94 -26.48 1.43 -14.31
N ILE A 95 -26.16 1.19 -13.04
CA ILE A 95 -27.11 1.03 -11.94
C ILE A 95 -26.79 2.07 -10.88
N TYR A 96 -27.78 2.89 -10.52
CA TYR A 96 -27.67 3.91 -9.49
C TYR A 96 -28.12 3.34 -8.15
N LEU A 97 -27.29 3.50 -7.13
CA LEU A 97 -27.53 3.05 -5.77
C LEU A 97 -27.46 4.22 -4.81
N ASN A 98 -28.50 4.47 -4.05
CA ASN A 98 -28.59 5.63 -3.18
C ASN A 98 -27.85 5.46 -1.86
N GLY A 99 -27.43 4.24 -1.54
CA GLY A 99 -26.68 3.92 -0.34
C GLY A 99 -25.95 2.60 -0.43
N LEU A 100 -25.05 2.37 0.52
CA LEU A 100 -24.28 1.13 0.62
C LEU A 100 -25.15 -0.09 0.97
N SER A 101 -26.31 0.11 1.57
CA SER A 101 -27.29 -0.97 1.82
C SER A 101 -27.76 -1.61 0.52
N GLU A 102 -28.08 -0.80 -0.48
CA GLU A 102 -28.50 -1.29 -1.80
C GLU A 102 -27.36 -2.05 -2.50
N LEU A 103 -26.11 -1.62 -2.33
CA LEU A 103 -24.94 -2.31 -2.91
C LEU A 103 -24.79 -3.74 -2.35
N ARG A 104 -25.16 -3.95 -1.08
CA ARG A 104 -25.11 -5.27 -0.42
C ARG A 104 -26.06 -6.28 -1.04
N GLU A 105 -27.16 -5.83 -1.65
CA GLU A 105 -28.13 -6.68 -2.32
C GLU A 105 -27.60 -7.20 -3.67
N HIS A 106 -26.68 -6.47 -4.30
CA HIS A 106 -26.14 -6.78 -5.62
C HIS A 106 -24.80 -7.50 -5.61
N LEU A 107 -23.98 -7.27 -4.57
CA LEU A 107 -22.61 -7.77 -4.49
C LEU A 107 -22.31 -8.37 -3.10
N LYS A 108 -21.36 -9.29 -3.08
CA LYS A 108 -20.75 -9.75 -1.82
C LYS A 108 -19.97 -8.59 -1.20
N TYR A 109 -20.69 -7.73 -0.48
CA TYR A 109 -20.18 -6.47 0.08
C TYR A 109 -18.98 -6.67 1.01
N ASP A 110 -18.90 -7.84 1.66
CA ASP A 110 -17.81 -8.17 2.58
C ASP A 110 -16.45 -8.29 1.89
N GLN A 111 -16.43 -8.41 0.57
CA GLN A 111 -15.22 -8.44 -0.25
C GLN A 111 -14.80 -7.05 -0.75
N LEU A 112 -15.62 -6.01 -0.53
CA LEU A 112 -15.34 -4.67 -1.00
C LEU A 112 -14.62 -3.85 0.08
N ILE A 113 -13.50 -3.25 -0.31
CA ILE A 113 -12.84 -2.23 0.50
C ILE A 113 -13.52 -0.89 0.21
N VAL A 114 -14.44 -0.50 1.09
CA VAL A 114 -15.11 0.80 0.97
C VAL A 114 -14.28 1.85 1.69
N PRO A 115 -13.92 2.98 1.03
CA PRO A 115 -13.18 4.05 1.68
C PRO A 115 -13.90 4.59 2.93
N PRO A 116 -13.19 4.90 4.02
CA PRO A 116 -13.81 5.39 5.26
C PRO A 116 -14.66 6.63 5.08
N GLU A 117 -14.29 7.50 4.14
CA GLU A 117 -15.04 8.72 3.80
C GLU A 117 -16.42 8.40 3.21
N VAL A 118 -16.50 7.35 2.39
CA VAL A 118 -17.76 6.88 1.81
C VAL A 118 -18.67 6.29 2.88
N LEU A 119 -18.09 5.53 3.82
CA LEU A 119 -18.82 4.98 4.97
C LEU A 119 -19.43 6.09 5.82
N ARG A 120 -18.63 7.11 6.17
CA ARG A 120 -19.09 8.28 6.94
C ARG A 120 -20.18 9.06 6.22
N TYR A 121 -20.05 9.19 4.91
CA TYR A 121 -21.07 9.87 4.11
C TYR A 121 -22.38 9.09 4.04
N ASP A 122 -22.31 7.76 3.86
CA ASP A 122 -23.48 6.86 3.85
C ASP A 122 -24.22 6.92 5.20
N GLU A 123 -23.48 6.88 6.31
CA GLU A 123 -24.04 7.03 7.64
C GLU A 123 -24.73 8.39 7.83
N LYS A 124 -24.10 9.48 7.37
CA LYS A 124 -24.72 10.80 7.40
C LYS A 124 -26.03 10.85 6.61
N LEU A 125 -26.06 10.27 5.40
CA LEU A 125 -27.27 10.21 4.57
C LEU A 125 -28.37 9.38 5.23
N ARG A 126 -28.01 8.26 5.84
CA ARG A 126 -28.95 7.40 6.58
C ARG A 126 -29.58 8.16 7.76
N ASN A 127 -28.76 8.82 8.56
CA ASN A 127 -29.25 9.61 9.70
C ASN A 127 -30.18 10.76 9.24
N LEU A 128 -29.89 11.42 8.12
CA LEU A 128 -30.76 12.43 7.54
C LEU A 128 -32.11 11.88 7.07
N ARG A 129 -32.13 10.67 6.51
CA ARG A 129 -33.36 9.99 6.05
C ARG A 129 -34.23 9.51 7.20
N GLU A 130 -33.61 9.06 8.30
CA GLU A 130 -34.28 8.58 9.49
C GLU A 130 -34.78 9.73 10.42
N GLY A 131 -34.62 10.99 10.00
CA GLY A 131 -35.03 12.17 10.78
C GLY A 131 -34.24 12.33 12.10
N ARG A 132 -33.17 11.59 12.25
CA ARG A 132 -32.28 11.74 13.39
C ARG A 132 -31.30 12.87 13.11
N SER A 133 -31.53 14.03 13.75
CA SER A 133 -30.47 15.04 13.85
C SER A 133 -29.24 14.36 14.47
N PRO A 134 -28.05 14.48 13.87
CA PRO A 134 -26.87 13.93 14.50
C PRO A 134 -26.75 14.64 15.88
N PRO A 135 -26.65 13.91 16.99
CA PRO A 135 -26.28 14.53 18.24
C PRO A 135 -24.95 15.26 18.01
N PRO A 136 -24.74 16.47 18.59
CA PRO A 136 -23.42 17.10 18.51
C PRO A 136 -22.42 16.07 19.01
N ALA A 137 -21.52 15.68 18.13
CA ALA A 137 -20.56 14.64 18.40
C ALA A 137 -19.62 15.09 19.52
N LYS A 138 -20.03 14.87 20.76
CA LYS A 138 -19.06 14.56 21.81
C LYS A 138 -18.58 13.17 21.48
N MET A 139 -17.45 13.10 20.75
CA MET A 139 -16.70 11.87 20.68
C MET A 139 -16.50 11.40 22.13
N PRO A 140 -16.97 10.20 22.49
CA PRO A 140 -16.59 9.65 23.78
C PRO A 140 -15.06 9.68 23.83
N PRO A 141 -14.44 10.03 24.95
CA PRO A 141 -12.99 9.98 25.06
C PRO A 141 -12.52 8.63 24.54
N PRO A 142 -11.46 8.58 23.73
CA PRO A 142 -10.99 7.33 23.18
C PRO A 142 -10.80 6.34 24.34
N ARG A 143 -11.49 5.22 24.27
CA ARG A 143 -11.32 4.19 25.30
C ARG A 143 -9.85 3.82 25.33
N PRO A 144 -9.24 3.72 26.51
CA PRO A 144 -7.85 3.29 26.60
C PRO A 144 -7.71 1.95 25.87
N PRO A 145 -6.63 1.74 25.11
CA PRO A 145 -6.43 0.49 24.39
C PRO A 145 -6.43 -0.68 25.38
N LEU A 146 -6.99 -1.81 24.94
CA LEU A 146 -6.95 -3.04 25.74
C LEU A 146 -5.48 -3.42 26.00
N PRO A 147 -5.13 -3.95 27.17
CA PRO A 147 -3.75 -4.34 27.49
C PRO A 147 -3.10 -5.25 26.43
N THR A 148 -3.89 -6.04 25.75
CA THR A 148 -3.50 -7.00 24.70
C THR A 148 -3.74 -6.49 23.28
N GLN A 149 -4.17 -5.23 23.11
CA GLN A 149 -4.52 -4.70 21.79
C GLN A 149 -3.32 -4.69 20.86
N GLN A 150 -3.53 -5.18 19.62
CA GLN A 150 -2.51 -5.29 18.58
C GLN A 150 -2.78 -4.35 17.40
N PHE A 151 -4.02 -4.06 17.07
CA PHE A 151 -4.42 -3.21 15.95
C PHE A 151 -4.82 -1.81 16.42
N GLY A 152 -4.52 -0.79 15.60
CA GLY A 152 -4.89 0.59 15.88
C GLY A 152 -4.09 1.24 17.01
N VAL A 153 -2.98 0.65 17.42
CA VAL A 153 -2.06 1.17 18.46
C VAL A 153 -0.68 1.45 17.87
N SER A 154 0.11 2.29 18.54
CA SER A 154 1.44 2.67 18.06
C SER A 154 2.46 1.52 18.18
N LEU A 155 3.50 1.57 17.36
CA LEU A 155 4.62 0.63 17.46
C LEU A 155 5.26 0.69 18.85
N GLN A 156 5.37 1.88 19.44
CA GLN A 156 5.92 2.03 20.80
C GLN A 156 5.05 1.31 21.83
N TYR A 157 3.73 1.45 21.75
CA TYR A 157 2.80 0.71 22.62
C TYR A 157 3.02 -0.80 22.51
N LEU A 158 3.15 -1.32 21.29
CA LEU A 158 3.38 -2.76 21.06
C LEU A 158 4.73 -3.21 21.63
N LYS A 159 5.79 -2.43 21.45
CA LYS A 159 7.10 -2.70 22.04
C LYS A 159 7.05 -2.79 23.55
N ASP A 160 6.39 -1.82 24.19
CA ASP A 160 6.28 -1.75 25.66
C ASP A 160 5.46 -2.95 26.21
N LYS A 161 4.45 -3.42 25.47
CA LYS A 161 3.64 -4.59 25.85
C LYS A 161 4.30 -5.92 25.50
N ASN A 162 5.24 -5.94 24.56
CA ASN A 162 5.91 -7.13 24.06
C ASN A 162 7.36 -7.24 24.59
N GLN A 163 7.59 -6.88 25.85
CA GLN A 163 8.89 -7.01 26.54
C GLN A 163 10.07 -6.34 25.82
N GLY A 164 9.81 -5.28 25.05
CA GLY A 164 10.82 -4.55 24.30
C GLY A 164 11.14 -5.12 22.90
N GLU A 165 10.51 -6.20 22.47
CA GLU A 165 10.65 -6.71 21.11
C GLU A 165 10.22 -5.68 20.08
N LEU A 166 11.05 -5.46 19.04
CA LEU A 166 10.81 -4.46 18.01
C LEU A 166 9.75 -4.90 17.01
N ILE A 167 9.72 -6.19 16.65
CA ILE A 167 8.80 -6.70 15.64
C ILE A 167 7.47 -7.05 16.29
N PRO A 168 6.36 -6.36 15.91
CA PRO A 168 5.04 -6.65 16.45
C PRO A 168 4.64 -8.12 16.26
N PRO A 169 4.00 -8.75 17.25
CA PRO A 169 3.62 -10.16 17.17
C PRO A 169 2.77 -10.51 15.94
N VAL A 170 1.78 -9.67 15.61
CA VAL A 170 0.94 -9.86 14.41
C VAL A 170 1.81 -9.93 13.14
N LEU A 171 2.76 -9.01 13.00
CA LEU A 171 3.64 -8.98 11.85
C LEU A 171 4.54 -10.22 11.81
N ARG A 172 5.13 -10.60 12.94
CA ARG A 172 5.98 -11.78 13.04
C ARG A 172 5.23 -13.07 12.68
N PHE A 173 4.06 -13.29 13.27
CA PHE A 173 3.26 -14.49 13.02
C PHE A 173 2.77 -14.58 11.58
N THR A 174 2.28 -13.48 11.00
CA THR A 174 1.83 -13.49 9.60
C THR A 174 2.97 -13.72 8.63
N VAL A 175 4.11 -13.08 8.83
CA VAL A 175 5.30 -13.27 7.99
C VAL A 175 5.83 -14.69 8.10
N THR A 176 5.96 -15.24 9.31
CA THR A 176 6.42 -16.64 9.49
C THR A 176 5.50 -17.62 8.77
N TYR A 177 4.19 -17.50 8.97
CA TYR A 177 3.23 -18.39 8.32
C TYR A 177 3.27 -18.28 6.79
N LEU A 178 3.32 -17.05 6.25
CA LEU A 178 3.38 -16.84 4.80
C LEU A 178 4.71 -17.29 4.19
N ARG A 179 5.82 -17.17 4.93
CA ARG A 179 7.12 -17.67 4.49
C ARG A 179 7.11 -19.20 4.38
N GLU A 180 6.49 -19.90 5.32
CA GLU A 180 6.41 -21.34 5.31
C GLU A 180 5.43 -21.92 4.27
N LYS A 181 4.28 -21.25 4.07
CA LYS A 181 3.16 -21.83 3.31
C LYS A 181 2.70 -21.02 2.11
N GLY A 182 3.11 -19.76 1.98
CA GLY A 182 2.49 -18.81 1.06
C GLY A 182 3.36 -18.30 -0.08
N LEU A 183 4.68 -18.51 -0.08
CA LEU A 183 5.59 -17.86 -1.04
C LEU A 183 5.24 -18.10 -2.50
N CYS A 184 4.77 -19.29 -2.85
CA CYS A 184 4.40 -19.67 -4.21
C CYS A 184 2.92 -19.42 -4.54
N THR A 185 2.13 -18.83 -3.64
CA THR A 185 0.70 -18.60 -3.84
C THR A 185 0.47 -17.51 -4.86
N GLU A 186 -0.24 -17.82 -5.96
CA GLU A 186 -0.55 -16.85 -7.01
C GLU A 186 -1.37 -15.67 -6.48
N GLY A 187 -0.89 -14.46 -6.75
CA GLY A 187 -1.54 -13.23 -6.33
C GLY A 187 -1.46 -12.96 -4.83
N LEU A 188 -0.44 -13.51 -4.14
CA LEU A 188 -0.19 -13.23 -2.73
C LEU A 188 -0.15 -11.70 -2.50
N PHE A 189 -0.86 -11.23 -1.48
CA PHE A 189 -1.14 -9.81 -1.17
C PHE A 189 -2.07 -9.07 -2.13
N ARG A 190 -2.25 -9.54 -3.36
CA ARG A 190 -3.13 -8.91 -4.35
C ARG A 190 -4.59 -9.31 -4.16
N ARG A 191 -4.83 -10.57 -3.79
CA ARG A 191 -6.19 -11.08 -3.54
C ARG A 191 -6.72 -10.60 -2.19
N SER A 192 -8.05 -10.46 -2.12
CA SER A 192 -8.78 -10.12 -0.89
C SER A 192 -9.20 -11.38 -0.15
N ALA A 193 -9.54 -11.22 1.12
CA ALA A 193 -10.16 -12.25 1.96
C ALA A 193 -11.50 -11.74 2.52
N SER A 194 -12.28 -12.61 3.14
CA SER A 194 -13.54 -12.25 3.78
C SER A 194 -13.34 -11.18 4.85
N VAL A 195 -14.03 -10.05 4.73
CA VAL A 195 -13.97 -8.96 5.72
C VAL A 195 -14.44 -9.42 7.09
N HIS A 196 -15.43 -10.33 7.15
CA HIS A 196 -15.91 -10.93 8.41
C HIS A 196 -14.78 -11.69 9.11
N THR A 197 -14.10 -12.58 8.38
CA THR A 197 -12.94 -13.34 8.88
C THR A 197 -11.82 -12.42 9.37
N ILE A 198 -11.50 -11.37 8.62
CA ILE A 198 -10.45 -10.42 9.02
C ILE A 198 -10.82 -9.71 10.33
N ARG A 199 -12.06 -9.22 10.47
CA ARG A 199 -12.53 -8.57 11.70
C ARG A 199 -12.54 -9.52 12.90
N GLU A 200 -12.92 -10.77 12.68
CA GLU A 200 -12.88 -11.80 13.73
C GLU A 200 -11.44 -12.02 14.21
N ILE A 201 -10.50 -12.20 13.31
CA ILE A 201 -9.09 -12.39 13.63
C ILE A 201 -8.52 -11.16 14.35
N GLN A 202 -8.83 -9.93 13.89
CA GLN A 202 -8.43 -8.70 14.58
C GLN A 202 -8.96 -8.67 16.02
N ARG A 203 -10.22 -9.08 16.23
CA ARG A 203 -10.81 -9.17 17.56
C ARG A 203 -10.07 -10.17 18.45
N LEU A 204 -9.73 -11.35 17.92
CA LEU A 204 -8.96 -12.36 18.65
C LEU A 204 -7.59 -11.83 19.06
N TYR A 205 -6.83 -11.23 18.13
CA TYR A 205 -5.54 -10.60 18.43
C TYR A 205 -5.67 -9.51 19.50
N ASN A 206 -6.67 -8.61 19.38
CA ASN A 206 -6.88 -7.54 20.34
C ASN A 206 -7.28 -8.04 21.73
N GLN A 207 -7.84 -9.26 21.83
CA GLN A 207 -8.16 -9.94 23.08
C GLN A 207 -7.01 -10.79 23.63
N GLY A 208 -5.86 -10.82 22.95
CA GLY A 208 -4.73 -11.67 23.32
C GLY A 208 -4.98 -13.17 23.13
N LYS A 209 -5.97 -13.53 22.31
CA LYS A 209 -6.29 -14.92 22.01
C LYS A 209 -5.39 -15.46 20.89
N PRO A 210 -5.01 -16.74 20.94
CA PRO A 210 -4.23 -17.36 19.88
C PRO A 210 -5.03 -17.41 18.58
N VAL A 211 -4.33 -17.21 17.46
CA VAL A 211 -4.87 -17.33 16.11
C VAL A 211 -4.06 -18.41 15.37
N ASN A 212 -4.74 -19.42 14.88
CA ASN A 212 -4.15 -20.42 14.00
C ASN A 212 -4.70 -20.19 12.58
N PHE A 213 -3.85 -19.79 11.64
CA PHE A 213 -4.27 -19.50 10.27
C PHE A 213 -4.69 -20.74 9.48
N ASP A 214 -4.27 -21.94 9.89
CA ASP A 214 -4.69 -23.21 9.26
C ASP A 214 -6.21 -23.43 9.41
N ASP A 215 -6.82 -22.90 10.46
CA ASP A 215 -8.26 -23.06 10.73
C ASP A 215 -9.13 -22.34 9.69
N TYR A 216 -8.57 -21.40 8.96
CA TYR A 216 -9.29 -20.61 7.95
C TYR A 216 -9.17 -21.15 6.53
N GLY A 217 -8.22 -22.02 6.25
CA GLY A 217 -8.05 -22.70 4.96
C GLY A 217 -7.80 -21.77 3.76
N ASP A 218 -7.44 -20.51 3.99
CA ASP A 218 -7.20 -19.48 2.97
C ASP A 218 -5.89 -18.74 3.28
N ILE A 219 -4.88 -18.97 2.45
CA ILE A 219 -3.55 -18.36 2.55
C ILE A 219 -3.59 -16.83 2.38
N HIS A 220 -4.64 -16.27 1.78
CA HIS A 220 -4.80 -14.85 1.64
C HIS A 220 -5.24 -14.16 2.94
N VAL A 221 -5.79 -14.89 3.90
CA VAL A 221 -6.20 -14.35 5.20
C VAL A 221 -5.02 -13.73 5.96
N PRO A 222 -3.91 -14.44 6.26
CA PRO A 222 -2.75 -13.81 6.92
C PRO A 222 -2.14 -12.67 6.09
N ALA A 223 -2.16 -12.74 4.76
CA ALA A 223 -1.69 -11.66 3.89
C ALA A 223 -2.53 -10.38 4.04
N VAL A 224 -3.85 -10.50 4.13
CA VAL A 224 -4.75 -9.36 4.38
C VAL A 224 -4.61 -8.84 5.81
N ILE A 225 -4.42 -9.70 6.80
CA ILE A 225 -4.17 -9.31 8.19
C ILE A 225 -2.90 -8.46 8.29
N LEU A 226 -1.82 -8.84 7.63
CA LEU A 226 -0.58 -8.08 7.59
C LEU A 226 -0.80 -6.68 7.00
N LYS A 227 -1.44 -6.57 5.86
CA LYS A 227 -1.76 -5.25 5.24
C LYS A 227 -2.66 -4.40 6.14
N THR A 228 -3.65 -5.01 6.76
CA THR A 228 -4.58 -4.34 7.67
C THR A 228 -3.86 -3.80 8.90
N PHE A 229 -2.95 -4.58 9.47
CA PHE A 229 -2.11 -4.13 10.58
C PHE A 229 -1.32 -2.84 10.24
N LEU A 230 -0.65 -2.83 9.09
CA LEU A 230 0.11 -1.65 8.64
C LEU A 230 -0.78 -0.42 8.43
N ARG A 231 -1.93 -0.60 7.80
CA ARG A 231 -2.87 0.48 7.48
C ARG A 231 -3.55 1.07 8.71
N GLU A 232 -3.73 0.29 9.77
CA GLU A 232 -4.39 0.72 11.00
C GLU A 232 -3.43 1.32 12.04
N LEU A 233 -2.13 1.37 11.75
CA LEU A 233 -1.20 2.11 12.60
C LEU A 233 -1.65 3.58 12.73
N PRO A 234 -1.61 4.19 13.93
CA PRO A 234 -1.96 5.60 14.13
C PRO A 234 -1.08 6.57 13.34
N GLN A 235 0.16 6.16 13.09
CA GLN A 235 1.10 6.85 12.20
C GLN A 235 1.64 5.83 11.20
N PRO A 236 1.85 6.23 9.94
CA PRO A 236 2.39 5.33 8.93
C PRO A 236 3.78 4.80 9.32
N LEU A 237 4.08 3.57 8.90
CA LEU A 237 5.39 2.96 9.20
C LEU A 237 6.56 3.83 8.71
N LEU A 238 6.43 4.47 7.55
CA LEU A 238 7.42 5.39 6.99
C LEU A 238 7.37 6.80 7.59
N THR A 239 6.47 7.06 8.53
CA THR A 239 6.23 8.35 9.20
C THR A 239 5.71 9.46 8.29
N PHE A 240 4.97 10.40 8.86
CA PHE A 240 4.49 11.57 8.10
C PHE A 240 5.65 12.45 7.60
N ARG A 241 6.76 12.49 8.34
CA ARG A 241 7.94 13.31 7.99
C ARG A 241 8.60 12.85 6.69
N ALA A 242 8.63 11.54 6.42
CA ALA A 242 9.22 11.01 5.20
C ALA A 242 8.35 11.21 3.96
N TYR A 243 7.06 11.53 4.11
CA TYR A 243 6.11 11.63 2.99
C TYR A 243 6.60 12.56 1.89
N GLU A 244 6.93 13.81 2.21
CA GLU A 244 7.39 14.80 1.22
C GLU A 244 8.74 14.40 0.60
N GLN A 245 9.62 13.78 1.38
CA GLN A 245 10.91 13.29 0.88
C GLN A 245 10.74 12.17 -0.14
N ILE A 246 9.77 11.28 0.09
CA ILE A 246 9.44 10.18 -0.83
C ILE A 246 8.78 10.71 -2.09
N LEU A 247 7.90 11.70 -2.00
CA LEU A 247 7.30 12.33 -3.18
C LEU A 247 8.35 12.89 -4.14
N GLY A 248 9.48 13.37 -3.63
CA GLY A 248 10.59 13.88 -4.43
C GLY A 248 11.43 12.81 -5.12
N ILE A 249 11.24 11.51 -4.88
CA ILE A 249 12.11 10.45 -5.40
C ILE A 249 12.14 10.36 -6.94
N THR A 250 11.05 10.72 -7.59
CA THR A 250 10.94 10.73 -9.06
C THR A 250 11.77 11.82 -9.72
N SER A 251 12.07 12.90 -8.99
CA SER A 251 12.93 14.00 -9.45
C SER A 251 14.42 13.71 -9.26
N VAL A 252 14.76 12.64 -8.53
CA VAL A 252 16.15 12.21 -8.32
C VAL A 252 16.63 11.41 -9.52
N GLU A 253 17.85 11.71 -9.96
CA GLU A 253 18.51 10.93 -11.01
C GLU A 253 18.57 9.44 -10.65
N SER A 254 18.35 8.56 -11.64
CA SER A 254 18.21 7.12 -11.41
C SER A 254 19.39 6.49 -10.68
N SER A 255 20.61 6.96 -10.99
CA SER A 255 21.87 6.53 -10.35
C SER A 255 21.92 6.85 -8.84
N LEU A 256 21.25 7.91 -8.41
CA LEU A 256 21.27 8.41 -7.03
C LEU A 256 20.05 7.96 -6.20
N ARG A 257 19.08 7.31 -6.80
CA ARG A 257 17.83 6.93 -6.12
C ARG A 257 18.06 5.99 -4.92
N LEU A 258 18.95 5.01 -5.05
CA LEU A 258 19.26 4.10 -3.93
C LEU A 258 19.93 4.83 -2.77
N THR A 259 20.84 5.76 -3.08
CA THR A 259 21.45 6.62 -2.05
C THR A 259 20.38 7.47 -1.37
N ARG A 260 19.44 8.03 -2.13
CA ARG A 260 18.30 8.78 -1.57
C ARG A 260 17.40 7.91 -0.69
N CYS A 261 17.12 6.67 -1.10
CA CYS A 261 16.38 5.72 -0.27
C CYS A 261 17.09 5.49 1.08
N ARG A 262 18.40 5.23 1.08
CA ARG A 262 19.18 5.06 2.32
C ARG A 262 19.09 6.29 3.23
N GLN A 263 19.22 7.50 2.69
CA GLN A 263 19.10 8.74 3.45
C GLN A 263 17.73 8.87 4.12
N ILE A 264 16.65 8.56 3.39
CA ILE A 264 15.30 8.58 3.95
C ILE A 264 15.18 7.54 5.08
N LEU A 265 15.68 6.33 4.89
CA LEU A 265 15.64 5.28 5.91
C LEU A 265 16.46 5.63 7.16
N GLN A 266 17.60 6.29 6.99
CA GLN A 266 18.42 6.77 8.12
C GLN A 266 17.70 7.86 8.93
N SER A 267 16.80 8.62 8.33
CA SER A 267 16.00 9.63 9.02
C SER A 267 14.81 9.05 9.82
N LEU A 268 14.48 7.78 9.62
CA LEU A 268 13.41 7.11 10.36
C LEU A 268 13.83 6.79 11.80
N PRO A 269 12.90 6.79 12.75
CA PRO A 269 13.15 6.22 14.07
C PRO A 269 13.64 4.77 13.95
N GLU A 270 14.57 4.38 14.82
CA GLU A 270 15.19 3.05 14.79
C GLU A 270 14.15 1.92 14.78
N HIS A 271 13.11 2.03 15.62
CA HIS A 271 12.05 1.05 15.69
C HIS A 271 11.30 0.92 14.34
N ASN A 272 10.93 2.04 13.72
CA ASN A 272 10.26 2.04 12.42
C ASN A 272 11.15 1.40 11.34
N ARG A 273 12.45 1.72 11.36
CA ARG A 273 13.43 1.16 10.43
C ARG A 273 13.59 -0.35 10.61
N ALA A 274 13.63 -0.85 11.86
CA ALA A 274 13.70 -2.27 12.14
C ALA A 274 12.47 -3.04 11.63
N VAL A 275 11.28 -2.52 11.90
CA VAL A 275 10.02 -3.13 11.42
C VAL A 275 9.94 -3.08 9.89
N LEU A 276 10.33 -1.97 9.27
CA LEU A 276 10.36 -1.81 7.82
C LEU A 276 11.35 -2.79 7.18
N SER A 277 12.56 -2.91 7.72
CA SER A 277 13.57 -3.84 7.22
C SER A 277 13.08 -5.29 7.28
N TYR A 278 12.47 -5.68 8.38
CA TYR A 278 11.88 -7.01 8.54
C TYR A 278 10.81 -7.29 7.46
N LEU A 279 9.90 -6.33 7.23
CA LEU A 279 8.86 -6.45 6.23
C LEU A 279 9.44 -6.47 4.80
N MET A 280 10.36 -5.55 4.47
CA MET A 280 10.93 -5.46 3.13
C MET A 280 11.77 -6.71 2.79
N GLY A 281 12.49 -7.27 3.75
CA GLY A 281 13.20 -8.54 3.57
C GLY A 281 12.27 -9.68 3.18
N PHE A 282 11.12 -9.77 3.86
CA PHE A 282 10.09 -10.75 3.50
C PHE A 282 9.47 -10.48 2.12
N LEU A 283 9.16 -9.23 1.79
CA LEU A 283 8.62 -8.90 0.45
C LEU A 283 9.64 -9.14 -0.66
N HIS A 284 10.94 -8.97 -0.38
CA HIS A 284 12.01 -9.35 -1.28
C HIS A 284 12.00 -10.87 -1.54
N GLU A 285 11.88 -11.72 -0.50
CA GLU A 285 11.72 -13.16 -0.64
C GLU A 285 10.50 -13.51 -1.53
N VAL A 286 9.34 -12.87 -1.28
CA VAL A 286 8.13 -13.06 -2.11
C VAL A 286 8.38 -12.68 -3.56
N SER A 287 9.09 -11.58 -3.83
CA SER A 287 9.39 -11.11 -5.20
C SER A 287 10.28 -12.09 -5.97
N ARG A 288 11.15 -12.83 -5.29
CA ARG A 288 12.02 -13.83 -5.92
C ARG A 288 11.26 -15.05 -6.43
N GLU A 289 10.09 -15.33 -5.85
CA GLU A 289 9.19 -16.41 -6.27
C GLU A 289 8.16 -15.96 -7.30
N CYS A 290 8.40 -14.82 -8.00
CA CYS A 290 7.43 -14.20 -8.91
C CYS A 290 7.04 -15.08 -10.12
N ILE A 291 7.83 -16.05 -10.48
CA ILE A 291 7.50 -17.04 -11.52
C ILE A 291 6.26 -17.84 -11.10
N PHE A 292 6.13 -18.19 -9.83
CA PHE A 292 5.03 -18.96 -9.28
C PHE A 292 3.89 -18.06 -8.80
N ASN A 293 4.20 -17.07 -7.97
CA ASN A 293 3.19 -16.25 -7.30
C ASN A 293 2.70 -15.05 -8.13
N ARG A 294 3.35 -14.72 -9.23
CA ARG A 294 3.04 -13.58 -10.12
C ARG A 294 3.16 -12.21 -9.43
N MET A 295 3.97 -12.12 -8.36
CA MET A 295 4.15 -10.91 -7.56
C MET A 295 5.62 -10.47 -7.56
N ASN A 296 6.02 -9.75 -8.61
CA ASN A 296 7.33 -9.09 -8.66
C ASN A 296 7.37 -7.85 -7.73
N SER A 297 8.54 -7.22 -7.60
CA SER A 297 8.75 -6.02 -6.76
C SER A 297 7.79 -4.88 -7.10
N SER A 298 7.52 -4.64 -8.37
CA SER A 298 6.59 -3.59 -8.83
C SER A 298 5.14 -3.90 -8.43
N ASN A 299 4.69 -5.15 -8.60
CA ASN A 299 3.34 -5.57 -8.18
C ASN A 299 3.15 -5.45 -6.66
N LEU A 300 4.17 -5.86 -5.88
CA LEU A 300 4.15 -5.72 -4.42
C LEU A 300 4.16 -4.25 -4.01
N ALA A 301 4.95 -3.41 -4.66
CA ALA A 301 4.99 -1.97 -4.41
C ALA A 301 3.63 -1.30 -4.63
N CYS A 302 2.91 -1.65 -5.68
CA CYS A 302 1.55 -1.16 -5.93
C CYS A 302 0.57 -1.52 -4.81
N VAL A 303 0.75 -2.68 -4.18
CA VAL A 303 -0.09 -3.12 -3.06
C VAL A 303 0.30 -2.45 -1.75
N PHE A 304 1.61 -2.31 -1.49
CA PHE A 304 2.10 -1.87 -0.20
C PHE A 304 2.31 -0.37 -0.08
N GLY A 305 2.54 0.37 -1.17
CA GLY A 305 2.86 1.79 -1.13
C GLY A 305 1.95 2.60 -0.22
N LEU A 306 0.63 2.50 -0.41
CA LEU A 306 -0.36 3.19 0.42
C LEU A 306 -0.62 2.56 1.79
N ASN A 307 -0.09 1.36 2.07
CA ASN A 307 -0.16 0.76 3.40
C ASN A 307 1.02 1.16 4.29
N LEU A 308 2.10 1.67 3.69
CA LEU A 308 3.32 2.07 4.39
C LEU A 308 3.36 3.54 4.74
N ILE A 309 2.66 4.38 3.95
CA ILE A 309 2.69 5.83 4.12
C ILE A 309 1.43 6.49 3.55
N TRP A 310 0.96 7.50 4.25
CA TRP A 310 -0.13 8.41 3.85
C TRP A 310 0.13 9.80 4.41
N PRO A 311 -0.48 10.87 3.85
CA PRO A 311 -0.28 12.24 4.34
C PRO A 311 -0.91 12.43 5.72
N SER A 312 -0.37 13.37 6.50
CA SER A 312 -0.90 13.72 7.82
C SER A 312 -2.27 14.39 7.76
N GLN A 313 -2.59 15.06 6.66
CA GLN A 313 -3.88 15.72 6.43
C GLN A 313 -4.33 15.49 4.99
N GLY A 314 -5.64 15.35 4.83
CA GLY A 314 -6.25 15.15 3.51
C GLY A 314 -6.13 13.70 2.99
N ALA A 315 -6.57 13.51 1.75
CA ALA A 315 -6.43 12.24 1.03
C ALA A 315 -5.14 12.25 0.21
N SER A 316 -4.50 11.09 0.07
CA SER A 316 -3.38 10.93 -0.87
C SER A 316 -3.82 11.32 -2.28
N SER A 317 -3.06 12.19 -2.93
CA SER A 317 -3.32 12.54 -4.32
C SER A 317 -2.95 11.37 -5.25
N LEU A 318 -3.60 11.27 -6.41
CA LEU A 318 -3.21 10.27 -7.42
C LEU A 318 -1.77 10.48 -7.91
N SER A 319 -1.29 11.72 -7.91
CA SER A 319 0.10 12.04 -8.26
C SER A 319 1.12 11.48 -7.27
N ALA A 320 0.71 11.24 -6.02
CA ALA A 320 1.58 10.63 -5.01
C ALA A 320 1.81 9.13 -5.23
N LEU A 321 0.93 8.44 -5.95
CA LEU A 321 1.03 6.98 -6.15
C LEU A 321 2.33 6.59 -6.85
N VAL A 322 2.74 7.33 -7.89
CA VAL A 322 3.94 7.01 -8.66
C VAL A 322 5.20 7.05 -7.80
N PRO A 323 5.51 8.14 -7.08
CA PRO A 323 6.70 8.19 -6.24
C PRO A 323 6.63 7.21 -5.04
N LEU A 324 5.45 6.98 -4.44
CA LEU A 324 5.29 6.03 -3.35
C LEU A 324 5.55 4.59 -3.81
N ASN A 325 5.00 4.22 -4.96
CA ASN A 325 5.22 2.90 -5.54
C ASN A 325 6.68 2.72 -5.97
N LEU A 326 7.29 3.72 -6.63
CA LEU A 326 8.70 3.67 -7.01
C LEU A 326 9.61 3.50 -5.80
N PHE A 327 9.39 4.28 -4.74
CA PHE A 327 10.17 4.17 -3.51
C PHE A 327 10.05 2.76 -2.91
N THR A 328 8.82 2.25 -2.78
CA THR A 328 8.56 0.91 -2.24
C THR A 328 9.17 -0.19 -3.12
N GLU A 329 9.08 -0.06 -4.43
CA GLU A 329 9.70 -0.98 -5.39
C GLU A 329 11.22 -1.03 -5.22
N LEU A 330 11.88 0.13 -5.09
CA LEU A 330 13.32 0.19 -4.85
C LEU A 330 13.74 -0.47 -3.54
N LEU A 331 12.93 -0.34 -2.48
CA LEU A 331 13.21 -1.00 -1.20
C LEU A 331 13.10 -2.51 -1.29
N ILE A 332 12.16 -3.03 -2.08
CA ILE A 332 11.94 -4.47 -2.27
C ILE A 332 13.01 -5.05 -3.19
N GLU A 333 13.19 -4.45 -4.38
CA GLU A 333 14.11 -4.93 -5.42
C GLU A 333 15.57 -4.94 -4.97
N TYR A 334 15.98 -3.85 -4.33
CA TYR A 334 17.36 -3.65 -3.89
C TYR A 334 17.53 -3.77 -2.37
N TYR A 335 16.76 -4.68 -1.74
CA TYR A 335 16.72 -4.84 -0.29
C TYR A 335 18.12 -4.89 0.34
N GLU A 336 18.97 -5.79 -0.12
CA GLU A 336 20.31 -5.97 0.44
C GLU A 336 21.17 -4.69 0.33
N LYS A 337 21.07 -3.98 -0.80
CA LYS A 337 21.82 -2.72 -1.00
C LYS A 337 21.31 -1.56 -0.17
N VAL A 338 20.01 -1.55 0.15
CA VAL A 338 19.35 -0.43 0.83
C VAL A 338 19.43 -0.59 2.35
N PHE A 339 19.33 -1.82 2.87
CA PHE A 339 19.28 -2.11 4.30
C PHE A 339 20.59 -2.63 4.88
N SER A 340 21.61 -3.04 4.07
CA SER A 340 22.92 -3.39 4.61
C SER A 340 23.56 -2.17 5.29
N THR A 341 24.19 -2.43 6.42
CA THR A 341 25.09 -1.46 7.07
C THR A 341 26.25 -1.21 6.11
N PRO A 342 26.69 0.04 5.89
CA PRO A 342 27.92 0.28 5.15
C PRO A 342 29.05 -0.48 5.87
N GLU A 343 29.70 -1.42 5.16
CA GLU A 343 30.97 -1.96 5.62
C GLU A 343 31.90 -0.78 5.87
N ALA A 344 32.50 -0.75 7.06
CA ALA A 344 33.58 0.20 7.33
C ALA A 344 34.61 0.05 6.22
N PRO A 345 35.15 1.16 5.64
CA PRO A 345 36.14 1.05 4.60
C PRO A 345 37.31 0.21 5.13
N GLU A 346 37.59 -0.92 4.47
CA GLU A 346 38.79 -1.70 4.75
C GLU A 346 39.95 -0.73 4.61
N ALA A 347 40.67 -0.54 5.71
CA ALA A 347 41.93 0.19 5.72
C ALA A 347 42.88 -0.56 4.80
N HIS A 348 43.00 -0.10 3.55
CA HIS A 348 44.06 -0.53 2.67
C HIS A 348 45.37 -0.23 3.37
N GLY A 349 46.06 -1.29 3.83
CA GLY A 349 47.36 -1.21 4.40
C GLY A 349 48.28 -0.50 3.42
N GLU A 350 48.83 0.60 3.89
CA GLU A 350 49.92 1.29 3.21
C GLU A 350 51.11 0.32 3.06
N LEU A 351 51.36 -0.04 1.82
CA LEU A 351 52.60 -0.72 1.43
C LEU A 351 53.74 0.31 1.47
N SER A 352 54.46 0.36 2.60
CA SER A 352 55.65 1.17 2.72
C SER A 352 56.74 0.60 1.81
N THR A 353 56.99 1.26 0.69
CA THR A 353 58.18 1.12 -0.13
C THR A 353 59.36 1.79 0.60
N SER A 354 60.22 0.99 1.20
CA SER A 354 61.52 1.44 1.67
C SER A 354 62.50 1.40 0.51
N THR A 355 62.94 2.57 0.11
CA THR A 355 64.04 2.83 -0.83
C THR A 355 65.37 2.49 -0.17
N GLN A 356 66.20 1.77 -0.92
CA GLN A 356 67.61 1.45 -0.59
C GLN A 356 68.49 2.71 -0.50
N GLY A 357 69.38 2.71 0.45
CA GLY A 357 70.58 3.56 0.52
C GLY A 357 71.76 2.76 1.04
N SER A 358 72.74 2.51 0.18
CA SER A 358 73.96 1.78 0.41
C SER A 358 75.00 2.54 1.21
N SER A 359 75.81 1.82 1.92
CA SER A 359 77.27 1.86 2.10
C SER A 359 77.67 1.30 3.49
N GLY A 360 78.50 0.31 3.64
CA GLY A 360 79.84 0.17 3.39
C GLY A 360 80.53 -0.51 4.56
N THR A 361 81.24 -1.55 4.27
CA THR A 361 82.51 -2.04 4.88
C THR A 361 82.51 -2.80 6.21
N ALA A 362 82.98 -4.03 6.04
CA ALA A 362 84.04 -4.75 6.72
C ALA A 362 83.81 -5.43 8.04
N GLY A 363 83.98 -6.74 8.03
CA GLY A 363 84.98 -7.36 8.84
C GLY A 363 84.61 -8.54 9.75
N ARG A 364 84.95 -9.71 9.30
CA ARG A 364 85.54 -10.82 10.09
C ARG A 364 84.65 -11.87 10.74
N ALA A 365 84.85 -13.06 10.26
CA ALA A 365 84.34 -14.37 10.70
C ALA A 365 85.19 -14.91 11.94
N PRO A 366 85.00 -16.21 12.31
CA PRO A 366 84.27 -16.75 13.44
C PRO A 366 85.30 -17.32 14.50
N PRO A 367 84.95 -18.12 15.50
CA PRO A 367 84.59 -19.54 15.35
C PRO A 367 83.80 -20.24 16.52
N ARG A 368 83.16 -21.33 16.14
CA ARG A 368 83.05 -22.67 16.75
C ARG A 368 82.82 -22.92 18.27
N ARG A 369 81.85 -23.86 18.48
CA ARG A 369 81.76 -24.93 19.52
C ARG A 369 81.30 -24.46 20.90
N GLN A 370 80.32 -25.04 21.45
CA GLN A 370 79.91 -26.43 21.72
C GLN A 370 78.39 -26.62 21.63
#